data_3dd0a4b38de394abb6b4dd4014d5d83b
#
_entry.id   3dd0a4b38de394abb6b4dd4014d5d83b
#
_cell.length_a   1.000
_cell.length_b   1.000
_cell.length_c   1.000
_cell.angle_alpha   90.00
_cell.angle_beta   90.00
_cell.angle_gamma   90.00
#
_symmetry.space_group_name_H-M   'P 1'
#
loop_
_entity.id
_entity.type
_entity.pdbx_description
1 polymer ?
#
loop_
_entity_poly.entity_id
_entity_poly.type
_entity_poly.pdbx_seq_one_letter_code
_entity_poly.pdbx_strand_id
1 'polypeptide(L)'
;MAPSVEGAGVALEVVERGSGPSVLLVHGIASDAQALAPIAETLSAHARAIAYDRRGYGGSGAPEPYQGTTVEEQAEDAAALLRALDAAPALVCGDGFGALIALDLCKRHRALVSSAVLSNPPLFMFVPEATEQLAAQRAEIEEAVRAGGPQAGVDAWLGGRVEGEALERAKAAHRAFFADYAGLASWPASRRELRALDVPAVVLTGPWSPPHVVAAAEALAELLPAARRATDGDLAAAAQRLIDRD
;
A
#
# COMPACT_ATOMS: atom_id res chain seq x y z
N MET A 1 10.67 -18.00 -13.94
CA MET A 1 10.84 -16.85 -13.02
C MET A 1 9.88 -15.79 -13.49
N ALA A 2 9.15 -15.17 -12.58
CA ALA A 2 8.37 -13.99 -12.91
C ALA A 2 9.32 -12.87 -13.40
N PRO A 3 8.87 -11.96 -14.28
CA PRO A 3 9.69 -10.84 -14.72
C PRO A 3 10.03 -9.95 -13.52
N SER A 4 11.27 -9.49 -13.48
CA SER A 4 11.73 -8.54 -12.47
C SER A 4 12.15 -7.23 -13.13
N VAL A 5 11.90 -6.13 -12.42
CA VAL A 5 12.24 -4.77 -12.83
C VAL A 5 13.16 -4.17 -11.78
N GLU A 6 14.16 -3.40 -12.22
CA GLU A 6 15.04 -2.67 -11.30
C GLU A 6 14.24 -1.53 -10.64
N GLY A 7 14.09 -1.60 -9.32
CA GLY A 7 13.55 -0.54 -8.49
C GLY A 7 14.64 0.44 -8.06
N ALA A 8 14.43 1.13 -6.95
CA ALA A 8 15.43 2.03 -6.37
C ALA A 8 16.48 1.24 -5.57
N GLY A 9 17.35 0.51 -6.29
CA GLY A 9 18.43 -0.29 -5.73
C GLY A 9 18.04 -1.71 -5.28
N VAL A 10 16.90 -2.21 -5.72
CA VAL A 10 16.45 -3.59 -5.51
C VAL A 10 15.69 -4.09 -6.74
N ALA A 11 15.81 -5.39 -7.04
CA ALA A 11 14.98 -6.01 -8.08
C ALA A 11 13.58 -6.26 -7.52
N LEU A 12 12.56 -5.85 -8.27
CA LEU A 12 11.15 -6.00 -7.92
C LEU A 12 10.50 -7.06 -8.80
N GLU A 13 9.86 -8.05 -8.20
CA GLU A 13 9.05 -9.02 -8.93
C GLU A 13 7.71 -8.40 -9.32
N VAL A 14 7.33 -8.55 -10.59
CA VAL A 14 6.17 -7.89 -11.19
C VAL A 14 5.26 -8.90 -11.85
N VAL A 15 3.95 -8.69 -11.70
CA VAL A 15 2.91 -9.43 -12.39
C VAL A 15 2.04 -8.45 -13.17
N GLU A 16 1.95 -8.64 -14.49
CA GLU A 16 1.12 -7.81 -15.37
C GLU A 16 -0.04 -8.62 -15.95
N ARG A 17 -1.22 -8.00 -16.06
CA ARG A 17 -2.41 -8.57 -16.67
C ARG A 17 -3.16 -7.52 -17.48
N GLY A 18 -3.73 -7.94 -18.62
CA GLY A 18 -4.53 -7.09 -19.47
C GLY A 18 -3.71 -6.11 -20.31
N SER A 19 -4.38 -5.12 -20.87
CA SER A 19 -3.80 -4.07 -21.70
C SER A 19 -4.67 -2.80 -21.64
N GLY A 20 -4.13 -1.65 -22.04
CA GLY A 20 -4.84 -0.38 -21.99
C GLY A 20 -4.23 0.59 -20.97
N PRO A 21 -5.03 1.47 -20.34
CA PRO A 21 -4.55 2.40 -19.32
C PRO A 21 -3.85 1.66 -18.18
N SER A 22 -2.71 2.19 -17.72
CA SER A 22 -1.93 1.52 -16.67
C SER A 22 -2.54 1.72 -15.30
N VAL A 23 -2.64 0.63 -14.52
CA VAL A 23 -3.05 0.62 -13.11
C VAL A 23 -1.95 -0.05 -12.30
N LEU A 24 -1.32 0.69 -11.40
CA LEU A 24 -0.35 0.15 -10.45
C LEU A 24 -1.05 -0.24 -9.14
N LEU A 25 -0.89 -1.48 -8.73
CA LEU A 25 -1.44 -2.04 -7.49
C LEU A 25 -0.32 -2.20 -6.46
N VAL A 26 -0.45 -1.53 -5.31
CA VAL A 26 0.55 -1.49 -4.23
C VAL A 26 -0.04 -2.11 -2.97
N HIS A 27 0.47 -3.27 -2.57
CA HIS A 27 -0.03 -4.03 -1.43
C HIS A 27 0.34 -3.39 -0.07
N GLY A 28 -0.38 -3.79 0.98
CA GLY A 28 -0.18 -3.36 2.36
C GLY A 28 0.93 -4.12 3.10
N ILE A 29 1.06 -3.86 4.40
CA ILE A 29 1.94 -4.60 5.31
C ILE A 29 1.44 -6.05 5.43
N ALA A 30 2.36 -7.00 5.56
CA ALA A 30 2.08 -8.43 5.67
C ALA A 30 1.23 -8.98 4.52
N SER A 31 1.41 -8.43 3.32
CA SER A 31 0.72 -8.79 2.08
C SER A 31 1.74 -8.92 0.94
N ASP A 32 1.29 -9.30 -0.25
CA ASP A 32 2.12 -9.48 -1.44
C ASP A 32 1.33 -9.20 -2.72
N ALA A 33 1.98 -9.25 -3.88
CA ALA A 33 1.33 -9.09 -5.18
C ALA A 33 0.27 -10.18 -5.45
N GLN A 34 0.46 -11.38 -4.91
CA GLN A 34 -0.49 -12.47 -5.06
C GLN A 34 -1.83 -12.17 -4.38
N ALA A 35 -1.83 -11.45 -3.25
CA ALA A 35 -3.05 -11.02 -2.57
C ALA A 35 -3.87 -10.04 -3.43
N LEU A 36 -3.22 -9.33 -4.35
CA LEU A 36 -3.86 -8.39 -5.28
C LEU A 36 -4.29 -9.05 -6.61
N ALA A 37 -3.98 -10.33 -6.81
CA ALA A 37 -4.29 -11.02 -8.06
C ALA A 37 -5.78 -11.01 -8.44
N PRO A 38 -6.76 -11.16 -7.53
CA PRO A 38 -8.18 -11.07 -7.89
C PRO A 38 -8.57 -9.67 -8.39
N ILE A 39 -7.97 -8.62 -7.83
CA ILE A 39 -8.18 -7.24 -8.25
C ILE A 39 -7.57 -7.01 -9.63
N ALA A 40 -6.32 -7.46 -9.83
CA ALA A 40 -5.64 -7.37 -11.11
C ALA A 40 -6.40 -8.12 -12.22
N GLU A 41 -6.96 -9.29 -11.92
CA GLU A 41 -7.79 -10.06 -12.85
C GLU A 41 -9.05 -9.29 -13.23
N THR A 42 -9.77 -8.73 -12.27
CA THR A 42 -10.97 -7.92 -12.52
C THR A 42 -10.66 -6.71 -13.41
N LEU A 43 -9.57 -6.00 -13.13
CA LEU A 43 -9.17 -4.81 -13.88
C LEU A 43 -8.60 -5.13 -15.26
N SER A 44 -8.09 -6.34 -15.47
CA SER A 44 -7.45 -6.75 -16.74
C SER A 44 -8.36 -6.70 -17.97
N ALA A 45 -9.67 -6.72 -17.76
CA ALA A 45 -10.65 -6.55 -18.84
C ALA A 45 -10.64 -5.15 -19.46
N HIS A 46 -10.16 -4.13 -18.72
CA HIS A 46 -10.26 -2.72 -19.11
C HIS A 46 -8.95 -1.94 -18.98
N ALA A 47 -7.93 -2.53 -18.38
CA ALA A 47 -6.67 -1.86 -18.06
C ALA A 47 -5.48 -2.82 -18.09
N ARG A 48 -4.28 -2.25 -18.17
CA ARG A 48 -3.02 -2.94 -17.88
C ARG A 48 -2.78 -2.89 -16.38
N ALA A 49 -3.21 -3.92 -15.65
CA ALA A 49 -3.03 -4.05 -14.22
C ALA A 49 -1.63 -4.57 -13.91
N ILE A 50 -0.88 -3.81 -13.12
CA ILE A 50 0.50 -4.08 -12.73
C ILE A 50 0.53 -4.22 -11.21
N ALA A 51 0.76 -5.42 -10.71
CA ALA A 51 1.01 -5.70 -9.30
C ALA A 51 2.49 -6.06 -9.11
N TYR A 52 3.10 -5.69 -8.00
CA TYR A 52 4.47 -6.05 -7.70
C TYR A 52 4.64 -6.39 -6.22
N ASP A 53 5.57 -7.26 -5.93
CA ASP A 53 6.03 -7.47 -4.58
C ASP A 53 6.90 -6.29 -4.16
N ARG A 54 6.53 -5.60 -3.08
CA ARG A 54 7.35 -4.52 -2.53
C ARG A 54 8.67 -5.08 -1.99
N ARG A 55 9.69 -4.24 -1.84
CA ARG A 55 11.00 -4.66 -1.32
C ARG A 55 10.88 -5.55 -0.07
N GLY A 56 11.58 -6.68 -0.11
CA GLY A 56 11.59 -7.67 0.96
C GLY A 56 10.38 -8.59 1.05
N TYR A 57 9.38 -8.43 0.18
CA TYR A 57 8.23 -9.33 0.08
C TYR A 57 8.34 -10.23 -1.15
N GLY A 58 7.70 -11.39 -1.10
CA GLY A 58 7.58 -12.33 -2.20
C GLY A 58 8.90 -12.62 -2.89
N GLY A 59 8.97 -12.40 -4.20
CA GLY A 59 10.16 -12.60 -5.01
C GLY A 59 11.04 -11.36 -5.16
N SER A 60 10.65 -10.22 -4.55
CA SER A 60 11.45 -8.99 -4.62
C SER A 60 12.64 -9.01 -3.69
N GLY A 61 13.72 -8.36 -4.13
CA GLY A 61 14.93 -8.16 -3.35
C GLY A 61 14.73 -7.23 -2.14
N ALA A 62 15.71 -7.26 -1.23
CA ALA A 62 15.84 -6.33 -0.13
C ALA A 62 17.29 -5.92 0.04
N PRO A 63 17.59 -4.72 0.57
CA PRO A 63 18.95 -4.39 0.95
C PRO A 63 19.43 -5.29 2.10
N GLU A 64 20.73 -5.55 2.16
CA GLU A 64 21.32 -6.33 3.27
C GLU A 64 22.31 -5.46 4.07
N PRO A 65 22.10 -5.30 5.39
CA PRO A 65 20.99 -5.83 6.20
C PRO A 65 19.69 -5.06 6.00
N TYR A 66 18.53 -5.75 5.94
CA TYR A 66 17.22 -5.10 5.86
C TYR A 66 16.66 -4.85 7.28
N GLN A 67 16.94 -3.67 7.81
CA GLN A 67 16.58 -3.27 9.19
C GLN A 67 15.48 -2.22 9.24
N GLY A 68 15.17 -1.57 8.12
CA GLY A 68 14.15 -0.54 8.03
C GLY A 68 13.92 -0.10 6.60
N THR A 69 12.83 0.59 6.39
CA THR A 69 12.46 1.23 5.12
C THR A 69 11.68 2.49 5.42
N THR A 70 11.53 3.35 4.43
CA THR A 70 10.65 4.52 4.50
C THR A 70 9.61 4.48 3.40
N VAL A 71 8.52 5.24 3.57
CA VAL A 71 7.50 5.41 2.53
C VAL A 71 8.13 6.02 1.28
N GLU A 72 9.02 7.00 1.47
CA GLU A 72 9.72 7.68 0.37
C GLU A 72 10.59 6.71 -0.45
N GLU A 73 11.33 5.84 0.22
CA GLU A 73 12.16 4.84 -0.46
C GLU A 73 11.32 3.89 -1.32
N GLN A 74 10.18 3.46 -0.80
CA GLN A 74 9.26 2.59 -1.55
C GLN A 74 8.48 3.34 -2.63
N ALA A 75 8.26 4.64 -2.48
CA ALA A 75 7.73 5.47 -3.56
C ALA A 75 8.72 5.63 -4.72
N GLU A 76 10.04 5.70 -4.43
CA GLU A 76 11.06 5.66 -5.47
C GLU A 76 11.09 4.31 -6.21
N ASP A 77 10.85 3.19 -5.53
CA ASP A 77 10.67 1.88 -6.17
C ASP A 77 9.50 1.91 -7.16
N ALA A 78 8.34 2.39 -6.71
CA ALA A 78 7.16 2.49 -7.55
C ALA A 78 7.39 3.43 -8.75
N ALA A 79 8.11 4.54 -8.55
CA ALA A 79 8.46 5.47 -9.61
C ALA A 79 9.42 4.84 -10.64
N ALA A 80 10.44 4.11 -10.18
CA ALA A 80 11.37 3.39 -11.04
C ALA A 80 10.65 2.33 -11.87
N LEU A 81 9.76 1.55 -11.24
CA LEU A 81 8.95 0.53 -11.89
C LEU A 81 8.05 1.12 -12.97
N LEU A 82 7.30 2.20 -12.69
CA LEU A 82 6.45 2.86 -13.69
C LEU A 82 7.23 3.36 -14.90
N ARG A 83 8.46 3.88 -14.69
CA ARG A 83 9.34 4.33 -15.78
C ARG A 83 9.87 3.16 -16.59
N ALA A 84 10.35 2.11 -15.92
CA ALA A 84 10.95 0.95 -16.59
C ALA A 84 9.95 0.17 -17.45
N LEU A 85 8.67 0.16 -17.04
CA LEU A 85 7.58 -0.51 -17.76
C LEU A 85 6.89 0.39 -18.79
N ASP A 86 7.32 1.64 -18.95
CA ASP A 86 6.61 2.66 -19.76
C ASP A 86 5.11 2.72 -19.43
N ALA A 87 4.82 2.73 -18.12
CA ALA A 87 3.47 2.63 -17.57
C ALA A 87 2.92 3.96 -17.03
N ALA A 88 3.63 5.07 -17.24
CA ALA A 88 3.21 6.38 -16.77
C ALA A 88 2.51 7.21 -17.86
N PRO A 89 1.52 8.07 -17.50
CA PRO A 89 0.95 8.19 -16.16
C PRO A 89 0.01 7.02 -15.82
N ALA A 90 -0.01 6.58 -14.56
CA ALA A 90 -0.82 5.45 -14.10
C ALA A 90 -1.87 5.87 -13.07
N LEU A 91 -2.99 5.17 -13.03
CA LEU A 91 -3.82 5.09 -11.84
C LEU A 91 -3.06 4.26 -10.78
N VAL A 92 -2.85 4.81 -9.59
CA VAL A 92 -2.14 4.11 -8.50
C VAL A 92 -3.14 3.71 -7.41
N CYS A 93 -3.26 2.42 -7.16
CA CYS A 93 -4.12 1.85 -6.13
C CYS A 93 -3.26 1.28 -5.00
N GLY A 94 -3.30 1.89 -3.83
CA GLY A 94 -2.57 1.41 -2.66
C GLY A 94 -3.50 1.02 -1.53
N ASP A 95 -3.16 -0.09 -0.83
CA ASP A 95 -3.87 -0.52 0.38
C ASP A 95 -2.96 -0.39 1.60
N GLY A 96 -3.49 0.14 2.70
CA GLY A 96 -2.74 0.32 3.94
C GLY A 96 -1.45 1.13 3.73
N PHE A 97 -0.29 0.52 3.99
CA PHE A 97 1.02 1.11 3.73
C PHE A 97 1.19 1.48 2.24
N GLY A 98 0.65 0.67 1.33
CA GLY A 98 0.63 0.97 -0.09
C GLY A 98 -0.10 2.27 -0.43
N ALA A 99 -1.10 2.68 0.37
CA ALA A 99 -1.76 3.97 0.21
C ALA A 99 -0.85 5.15 0.57
N LEU A 100 0.07 4.99 1.56
CA LEU A 100 1.09 6.00 1.86
C LEU A 100 2.11 6.11 0.72
N ILE A 101 2.53 4.99 0.16
CA ILE A 101 3.41 4.95 -1.03
C ILE A 101 2.76 5.68 -2.21
N ALA A 102 1.47 5.41 -2.48
CA ALA A 102 0.72 6.10 -3.52
C ALA A 102 0.63 7.61 -3.28
N LEU A 103 0.41 8.05 -2.04
CA LEU A 103 0.40 9.46 -1.68
C LEU A 103 1.77 10.13 -1.86
N ASP A 104 2.84 9.46 -1.46
CA ASP A 104 4.19 10.00 -1.61
C ASP A 104 4.61 10.04 -3.09
N LEU A 105 4.20 9.05 -3.88
CA LEU A 105 4.37 9.06 -5.33
C LEU A 105 3.64 10.25 -5.98
N CYS A 106 2.39 10.53 -5.56
CA CYS A 106 1.66 11.73 -5.99
C CYS A 106 2.39 13.02 -5.63
N LYS A 107 3.02 13.07 -4.46
CA LYS A 107 3.74 14.24 -3.95
C LYS A 107 5.06 14.47 -4.69
N ARG A 108 5.86 13.42 -4.90
CA ARG A 108 7.21 13.50 -5.47
C ARG A 108 7.26 13.38 -6.98
N HIS A 109 6.37 12.58 -7.53
CA HIS A 109 6.37 12.18 -8.93
C HIS A 109 5.01 12.40 -9.60
N ARG A 110 4.44 13.59 -9.41
CA ARG A 110 3.10 13.96 -9.90
C ARG A 110 2.84 13.57 -11.37
N ALA A 111 3.84 13.70 -12.22
CA ALA A 111 3.72 13.38 -13.64
C ALA A 111 3.57 11.88 -13.94
N LEU A 112 3.89 11.00 -12.98
CA LEU A 112 3.74 9.56 -13.13
C LEU A 112 2.34 9.05 -12.72
N VAL A 113 1.50 9.91 -12.13
CA VAL A 113 0.21 9.53 -11.57
C VAL A 113 -0.92 10.27 -12.26
N SER A 114 -1.86 9.56 -12.87
CA SER A 114 -3.11 10.12 -13.41
C SER A 114 -4.13 10.36 -12.30
N SER A 115 -4.35 9.34 -11.47
CA SER A 115 -5.31 9.34 -10.37
C SER A 115 -4.91 8.33 -9.29
N ALA A 116 -5.59 8.31 -8.13
CA ALA A 116 -5.26 7.41 -7.04
C ALA A 116 -6.49 6.78 -6.36
N VAL A 117 -6.36 5.50 -5.93
CA VAL A 117 -7.24 4.87 -4.94
C VAL A 117 -6.42 4.60 -3.68
N LEU A 118 -6.84 5.18 -2.57
CA LEU A 118 -6.16 5.13 -1.29
C LEU A 118 -7.02 4.32 -0.32
N SER A 119 -6.78 3.01 -0.27
CA SER A 119 -7.54 2.09 0.56
C SER A 119 -6.95 2.01 1.96
N ASN A 120 -7.78 2.16 2.98
CA ASN A 120 -7.41 2.05 4.40
C ASN A 120 -6.13 2.84 4.78
N PRO A 121 -5.99 4.12 4.41
CA PRO A 121 -4.74 4.87 4.60
C PRO A 121 -4.43 5.05 6.09
N PRO A 122 -3.25 4.61 6.59
CA PRO A 122 -2.92 4.64 8.02
C PRO A 122 -2.33 5.99 8.45
N LEU A 123 -3.03 7.10 8.19
CA LEU A 123 -2.60 8.46 8.55
C LEU A 123 -3.00 8.82 9.99
N PHE A 124 -2.56 8.00 10.94
CA PHE A 124 -2.93 8.13 12.34
C PHE A 124 -2.40 9.39 13.03
N MET A 125 -1.41 10.07 12.44
CA MET A 125 -0.95 11.36 12.94
C MET A 125 -2.02 12.45 12.96
N PHE A 126 -3.11 12.27 12.22
CA PHE A 126 -4.25 13.18 12.20
C PHE A 126 -5.43 12.69 13.07
N VAL A 127 -5.28 11.58 13.77
CA VAL A 127 -6.29 10.91 14.59
C VAL A 127 -5.72 10.66 15.99
N PRO A 128 -5.71 11.67 16.89
CA PRO A 128 -5.16 11.51 18.25
C PRO A 128 -5.79 10.34 19.01
N GLU A 129 -7.07 10.04 18.76
CA GLU A 129 -7.84 8.97 19.40
C GLU A 129 -7.32 7.57 19.04
N ALA A 130 -6.55 7.43 17.96
CA ALA A 130 -5.92 6.16 17.57
C ALA A 130 -4.76 5.74 18.50
N THR A 131 -4.23 6.66 19.31
CA THR A 131 -2.99 6.45 20.09
C THR A 131 -3.08 5.24 21.04
N GLU A 132 -4.18 5.09 21.77
CA GLU A 132 -4.37 3.97 22.70
C GLU A 132 -4.47 2.63 21.97
N GLN A 133 -5.21 2.59 20.85
CA GLN A 133 -5.39 1.38 20.04
C GLN A 133 -4.08 0.95 19.40
N LEU A 134 -3.31 1.90 18.88
CA LEU A 134 -1.99 1.63 18.31
C LEU A 134 -1.00 1.16 19.37
N ALA A 135 -1.04 1.73 20.58
CA ALA A 135 -0.22 1.29 21.69
C ALA A 135 -0.58 -0.13 22.15
N ALA A 136 -1.89 -0.45 22.23
CA ALA A 136 -2.35 -1.79 22.55
C ALA A 136 -1.92 -2.82 21.50
N GLN A 137 -2.11 -2.52 20.21
CA GLN A 137 -1.69 -3.38 19.11
C GLN A 137 -0.17 -3.62 19.13
N ARG A 138 0.61 -2.57 19.39
CA ARG A 138 2.06 -2.70 19.54
C ARG A 138 2.44 -3.62 20.69
N ALA A 139 1.79 -3.49 21.85
CA ALA A 139 2.03 -4.35 22.99
C ALA A 139 1.71 -5.83 22.70
N GLU A 140 0.63 -6.11 21.97
CA GLU A 140 0.27 -7.46 21.52
C GLU A 140 1.34 -8.06 20.59
N ILE A 141 1.83 -7.28 19.62
CA ILE A 141 2.90 -7.72 18.71
C ILE A 141 4.18 -8.01 19.50
N GLU A 142 4.59 -7.10 20.42
CA GLU A 142 5.80 -7.26 21.22
C GLU A 142 5.72 -8.49 22.15
N GLU A 143 4.55 -8.78 22.71
CA GLU A 143 4.32 -9.99 23.50
C GLU A 143 4.40 -11.24 22.66
N ALA A 144 3.74 -11.26 21.48
CA ALA A 144 3.80 -12.38 20.55
C ALA A 144 5.24 -12.66 20.10
N VAL A 145 6.02 -11.61 19.80
CA VAL A 145 7.45 -11.75 19.44
C VAL A 145 8.26 -12.36 20.58
N ARG A 146 8.02 -11.95 21.83
CA ARG A 146 8.71 -12.52 23.00
C ARG A 146 8.36 -13.99 23.21
N ALA A 147 7.12 -14.36 22.97
CA ALA A 147 6.63 -15.73 23.18
C ALA A 147 7.00 -16.70 22.05
N GLY A 148 6.95 -16.27 20.77
CA GLY A 148 7.07 -17.16 19.61
C GLY A 148 7.97 -16.62 18.48
N GLY A 149 8.71 -15.56 18.71
CA GLY A 149 9.61 -14.96 17.73
C GLY A 149 8.90 -14.05 16.71
N PRO A 150 9.66 -13.53 15.72
CA PRO A 150 9.15 -12.50 14.82
C PRO A 150 7.93 -12.93 13.98
N GLN A 151 7.84 -14.20 13.62
CA GLN A 151 6.69 -14.73 12.85
C GLN A 151 5.40 -14.71 13.67
N ALA A 152 5.47 -14.94 14.99
CA ALA A 152 4.32 -14.80 15.88
C ALA A 152 3.83 -13.34 15.98
N GLY A 153 4.74 -12.37 15.87
CA GLY A 153 4.37 -10.96 15.80
C GLY A 153 3.58 -10.61 14.53
N VAL A 154 3.92 -11.22 13.39
CA VAL A 154 3.13 -11.07 12.14
C VAL A 154 1.74 -11.66 12.30
N ASP A 155 1.65 -12.84 12.91
CA ASP A 155 0.38 -13.53 13.16
C ASP A 155 -0.54 -12.68 14.08
N ALA A 156 0.01 -12.14 15.16
CA ALA A 156 -0.69 -11.23 16.06
C ALA A 156 -1.19 -9.96 15.34
N TRP A 157 -0.36 -9.35 14.48
CA TRP A 157 -0.78 -8.23 13.63
C TRP A 157 -1.97 -8.59 12.75
N LEU A 158 -1.93 -9.76 12.11
CA LEU A 158 -2.99 -10.21 11.21
C LEU A 158 -4.27 -10.56 11.96
N GLY A 159 -4.19 -11.02 13.21
CA GLY A 159 -5.35 -11.24 14.08
C GLY A 159 -6.41 -12.15 13.47
N GLY A 160 -6.01 -13.21 12.76
CA GLY A 160 -6.90 -14.15 12.10
C GLY A 160 -7.58 -13.66 10.81
N ARG A 161 -7.20 -12.50 10.29
CA ARG A 161 -7.75 -11.96 9.03
C ARG A 161 -7.25 -12.66 7.77
N VAL A 162 -6.15 -13.40 7.90
CA VAL A 162 -5.49 -14.13 6.80
C VAL A 162 -5.16 -15.52 7.29
N GLU A 163 -5.37 -16.53 6.44
CA GLU A 163 -5.17 -17.95 6.77
C GLU A 163 -4.43 -18.68 5.64
N GLY A 164 -4.03 -19.92 5.91
CA GLY A 164 -3.43 -20.82 4.92
C GLY A 164 -2.12 -20.28 4.34
N GLU A 165 -1.92 -20.49 3.05
CA GLU A 165 -0.68 -20.14 2.36
C GLU A 165 -0.38 -18.62 2.42
N ALA A 166 -1.39 -17.77 2.41
CA ALA A 166 -1.20 -16.32 2.51
C ALA A 166 -0.62 -15.93 3.87
N LEU A 167 -1.05 -16.59 4.96
CA LEU A 167 -0.47 -16.38 6.29
C LEU A 167 0.99 -16.84 6.33
N GLU A 168 1.31 -17.99 5.73
CA GLU A 168 2.68 -18.49 5.71
C GLU A 168 3.62 -17.58 4.91
N ARG A 169 3.17 -17.03 3.78
CA ARG A 169 3.93 -16.02 3.03
C ARG A 169 4.15 -14.74 3.83
N ALA A 170 3.12 -14.25 4.52
CA ALA A 170 3.24 -13.07 5.40
C ALA A 170 4.26 -13.31 6.52
N LYS A 171 4.23 -14.48 7.17
CA LYS A 171 5.20 -14.88 8.21
C LYS A 171 6.62 -15.01 7.66
N ALA A 172 6.78 -15.55 6.46
CA ALA A 172 8.09 -15.64 5.80
C ALA A 172 8.70 -14.26 5.57
N ALA A 173 7.87 -13.26 5.24
CA ALA A 173 8.28 -11.88 5.03
C ALA A 173 8.39 -11.04 6.32
N HIS A 174 8.57 -11.66 7.49
CA HIS A 174 8.59 -10.96 8.79
C HIS A 174 9.61 -9.82 8.87
N ARG A 175 10.76 -9.92 8.18
CA ARG A 175 11.76 -8.83 8.14
C ARG A 175 11.20 -7.58 7.47
N ALA A 176 10.54 -7.76 6.31
CA ALA A 176 9.89 -6.68 5.60
C ALA A 176 8.71 -6.11 6.40
N PHE A 177 7.93 -6.98 7.07
CA PHE A 177 6.88 -6.56 7.98
C PHE A 177 7.39 -5.60 9.05
N PHE A 178 8.47 -5.93 9.77
CA PHE A 178 9.00 -5.08 10.83
C PHE A 178 9.65 -3.80 10.29
N ALA A 179 10.28 -3.86 9.11
CA ALA A 179 10.80 -2.68 8.44
C ALA A 179 9.68 -1.70 8.07
N ASP A 180 8.58 -2.19 7.50
CA ASP A 180 7.39 -1.39 7.19
C ASP A 180 6.72 -0.84 8.45
N TYR A 181 6.57 -1.68 9.48
CA TYR A 181 5.93 -1.29 10.74
C TYR A 181 6.67 -0.12 11.42
N ALA A 182 8.00 -0.15 11.37
CA ALA A 182 8.83 0.97 11.82
C ALA A 182 8.67 2.20 10.91
N GLY A 183 8.54 2.00 9.60
CA GLY A 183 8.39 3.04 8.59
C GLY A 183 7.04 3.78 8.65
N LEU A 184 5.98 3.14 9.14
CA LEU A 184 4.64 3.75 9.28
C LEU A 184 4.66 5.07 10.08
N ALA A 185 5.43 5.11 11.16
CA ALA A 185 5.48 6.27 12.04
C ALA A 185 6.39 7.40 11.53
N SER A 186 7.15 7.16 10.47
CA SER A 186 8.23 8.06 10.03
C SER A 186 7.88 8.92 8.81
N TRP A 187 6.72 8.72 8.17
CA TRP A 187 6.38 9.49 6.97
C TRP A 187 5.96 10.93 7.32
N PRO A 188 6.74 11.96 6.91
CA PRO A 188 6.49 13.34 7.26
C PRO A 188 5.48 13.97 6.28
N ALA A 189 4.19 13.77 6.50
CA ALA A 189 3.15 14.44 5.74
C ALA A 189 2.51 15.57 6.52
N SER A 190 2.64 16.78 6.04
CA SER A 190 1.95 17.94 6.59
C SER A 190 0.57 18.14 5.96
N ARG A 191 -0.38 18.71 6.74
CA ARG A 191 -1.69 19.13 6.20
C ARG A 191 -1.57 20.06 5.00
N ARG A 192 -0.53 20.93 4.99
CA ARG A 192 -0.29 21.86 3.88
C ARG A 192 0.10 21.12 2.60
N GLU A 193 0.98 20.12 2.70
CA GLU A 193 1.41 19.33 1.55
C GLU A 193 0.24 18.54 0.98
N LEU A 194 -0.58 17.88 1.83
CA LEU A 194 -1.75 17.13 1.39
C LEU A 194 -2.78 18.03 0.69
N ARG A 195 -3.03 19.25 1.19
CA ARG A 195 -3.92 20.22 0.53
C ARG A 195 -3.40 20.74 -0.81
N ALA A 196 -2.12 20.59 -1.06
CA ALA A 196 -1.50 20.99 -2.33
C ALA A 196 -1.51 19.86 -3.39
N LEU A 197 -1.94 18.64 -3.03
CA LEU A 197 -2.02 17.51 -3.96
C LEU A 197 -3.27 17.64 -4.83
N ASP A 198 -3.06 18.06 -6.06
CA ASP A 198 -4.12 18.12 -7.09
C ASP A 198 -4.10 16.85 -7.93
N VAL A 199 -4.56 15.75 -7.35
CA VAL A 199 -4.69 14.44 -8.00
C VAL A 199 -6.10 13.93 -7.76
N PRO A 200 -6.87 13.57 -8.79
CA PRO A 200 -8.15 12.90 -8.61
C PRO A 200 -7.97 11.65 -7.76
N ALA A 201 -8.67 11.54 -6.65
CA ALA A 201 -8.49 10.42 -5.75
C ALA A 201 -9.81 9.87 -5.20
N VAL A 202 -9.80 8.57 -4.87
CA VAL A 202 -10.82 7.93 -4.05
C VAL A 202 -10.15 7.47 -2.76
N VAL A 203 -10.62 7.96 -1.62
CA VAL A 203 -10.23 7.46 -0.30
C VAL A 203 -11.25 6.40 0.11
N LEU A 204 -10.77 5.16 0.18
CA LEU A 204 -11.61 3.97 0.32
C LEU A 204 -11.47 3.35 1.71
N THR A 205 -12.60 3.01 2.32
CA THR A 205 -12.68 2.11 3.48
C THR A 205 -13.75 1.05 3.23
N GLY A 206 -13.73 -0.03 4.01
CA GLY A 206 -14.76 -1.06 3.95
C GLY A 206 -15.54 -1.18 5.26
N PRO A 207 -16.64 -1.94 5.28
CA PRO A 207 -17.43 -2.17 6.49
C PRO A 207 -16.64 -2.90 7.60
N TRP A 208 -15.53 -3.54 7.23
CA TRP A 208 -14.59 -4.21 8.16
C TRP A 208 -13.44 -3.31 8.63
N SER A 209 -13.32 -2.07 8.11
CA SER A 209 -12.24 -1.17 8.49
C SER A 209 -12.37 -0.74 9.95
N PRO A 210 -11.29 -0.81 10.75
CA PRO A 210 -11.32 -0.37 12.13
C PRO A 210 -11.70 1.11 12.28
N PRO A 211 -12.35 1.54 13.36
CA PRO A 211 -12.81 2.93 13.54
C PRO A 211 -11.69 3.97 13.36
N HIS A 212 -10.50 3.71 13.88
CA HIS A 212 -9.36 4.63 13.74
C HIS A 212 -8.84 4.74 12.29
N VAL A 213 -8.98 3.67 11.48
CA VAL A 213 -8.66 3.70 10.04
C VAL A 213 -9.73 4.50 9.29
N VAL A 214 -10.99 4.34 9.64
CA VAL A 214 -12.09 5.14 9.08
C VAL A 214 -11.86 6.62 9.37
N ALA A 215 -11.55 6.98 10.62
CA ALA A 215 -11.24 8.37 11.00
C ALA A 215 -10.01 8.94 10.24
N ALA A 216 -8.97 8.13 10.04
CA ALA A 216 -7.81 8.54 9.24
C ALA A 216 -8.18 8.79 7.77
N ALA A 217 -9.02 7.94 7.18
CA ALA A 217 -9.53 8.11 5.83
C ALA A 217 -10.40 9.36 5.69
N GLU A 218 -11.25 9.66 6.69
CA GLU A 218 -12.05 10.88 6.75
C GLU A 218 -11.18 12.12 6.78
N ALA A 219 -10.21 12.16 7.70
CA ALA A 219 -9.28 13.27 7.81
C ALA A 219 -8.45 13.48 6.53
N LEU A 220 -8.06 12.39 5.85
CA LEU A 220 -7.35 12.47 4.58
C LEU A 220 -8.23 13.04 3.46
N ALA A 221 -9.47 12.56 3.35
CA ALA A 221 -10.40 13.02 2.30
C ALA A 221 -10.75 14.51 2.44
N GLU A 222 -10.79 15.04 3.67
CA GLU A 222 -10.97 16.48 3.92
C GLU A 222 -9.73 17.31 3.54
N LEU A 223 -8.56 16.70 3.53
CA LEU A 223 -7.31 17.39 3.19
C LEU A 223 -7.04 17.41 1.68
N LEU A 224 -7.44 16.38 0.95
CA LEU A 224 -7.20 16.25 -0.49
C LEU A 224 -8.29 16.97 -1.29
N PRO A 225 -7.98 18.04 -2.06
CA PRO A 225 -8.98 18.88 -2.70
C PRO A 225 -9.79 18.18 -3.80
N ALA A 226 -9.21 17.16 -4.45
CA ALA A 226 -9.84 16.41 -5.53
C ALA A 226 -10.26 14.98 -5.11
N ALA A 227 -10.32 14.70 -3.79
CA ALA A 227 -10.68 13.38 -3.29
C ALA A 227 -12.18 13.21 -3.09
N ARG A 228 -12.64 11.95 -3.22
CA ARG A 228 -13.96 11.48 -2.80
C ARG A 228 -13.81 10.33 -1.85
N ARG A 229 -14.78 10.14 -0.97
CA ARG A 229 -14.85 8.95 -0.12
C ARG A 229 -15.70 7.86 -0.77
N ALA A 230 -15.28 6.61 -0.54
CA ALA A 230 -16.07 5.41 -0.76
C ALA A 230 -15.93 4.49 0.45
N THR A 231 -16.99 3.75 0.80
CA THR A 231 -17.07 2.95 2.03
C THR A 231 -17.48 1.50 1.77
N ASP A 232 -17.54 1.12 0.50
CA ASP A 232 -17.90 -0.24 0.07
C ASP A 232 -16.74 -1.25 0.18
N GLY A 233 -15.50 -0.76 0.31
CA GLY A 233 -14.29 -1.58 0.38
C GLY A 233 -13.90 -2.22 -0.94
N ASP A 234 -14.56 -1.90 -2.03
CA ASP A 234 -14.29 -2.47 -3.35
C ASP A 234 -13.25 -1.64 -4.12
N LEU A 235 -11.98 -2.04 -3.98
CA LEU A 235 -10.85 -1.37 -4.62
C LEU A 235 -10.93 -1.48 -6.16
N ALA A 236 -11.36 -2.62 -6.69
CA ALA A 236 -11.49 -2.82 -8.14
C ALA A 236 -12.57 -1.89 -8.71
N ALA A 237 -13.75 -1.83 -8.08
CA ALA A 237 -14.81 -0.91 -8.50
C ALA A 237 -14.41 0.56 -8.33
N ALA A 238 -13.65 0.91 -7.29
CA ALA A 238 -13.14 2.26 -7.11
C ALA A 238 -12.17 2.66 -8.22
N ALA A 239 -11.27 1.75 -8.61
CA ALA A 239 -10.34 1.93 -9.72
C ALA A 239 -11.06 2.05 -11.06
N GLN A 240 -12.02 1.16 -11.33
CA GLN A 240 -12.81 1.18 -12.57
C GLN A 240 -13.52 2.52 -12.74
N ARG A 241 -14.14 3.05 -11.70
CA ARG A 241 -14.78 4.38 -11.73
C ARG A 241 -13.84 5.53 -12.09
N LEU A 242 -12.53 5.40 -11.87
CA LEU A 242 -11.54 6.40 -12.28
C LEU A 242 -11.08 6.16 -13.73
N ILE A 243 -10.92 4.91 -14.17
CA ILE A 243 -10.59 4.55 -15.55
C ILE A 243 -11.66 5.04 -16.53
N ASP A 244 -12.93 4.87 -16.18
CA ASP A 244 -14.06 5.23 -17.05
C ASP A 244 -14.27 6.76 -17.21
N ARG A 245 -13.46 7.58 -16.54
CA ARG A 245 -13.54 9.06 -16.60
C ARG A 245 -12.50 9.71 -17.49
N ASP A 246 -11.42 8.99 -17.75
CA ASP A 246 -10.33 9.40 -18.63
C ASP A 246 -10.65 9.04 -20.09
#